data_c50ea7ba0064f1422c83c5707e67844d
#
_entry.id   c50ea7ba0064f1422c83c5707e67844d
#
_cell.length_a   1.000
_cell.length_b   1.000
_cell.length_c   1.000
_cell.angle_alpha   90.00
_cell.angle_beta   90.00
_cell.angle_gamma   90.00
#
_symmetry.space_group_name_H-M   'P 1'
#
loop_
_entity.id
_entity.type
_entity.pdbx_description
1 polymer ?
#
loop_
_entity_poly.entity_id
_entity_poly.type
_entity_poly.pdbx_seq_one_letter_code
_entity_poly.pdbx_strand_id
1 'polypeptide(L)'
;MEISDHLTFFKDNYKFDPKYKARIWDGKIRLVNRMTRLVYAGLAQRIKKFCDERGYTFSFDDEFLYDNVSVKEVEDFMKSLNLPDWLEIRDYQIDAIVKCLRSRRRTLLSPTSSGKSFIIYVINEWYRRKLNTKSLIIVPTIGLVKQMQSDFESYGYTGTFNTSIDGLIKTNDHEFDTTITTWQSLDNGKKKLPKEWYDQYQVVFGDEAHGAKATTIINILSSMANTPYRFGTTGTLDNSELNKTTIYGLFGAPYRTTTTRELIDEGHAADIKIKCIVLKYSDAERKEFHKSITDKKTKLQRKRSYQEEVDYLVGHTRRTEFIRNLALSLKGNKLVFFRLTDHGEALYDSLKDHSNVFYIDGSVKGNERELIRKAIEEEENAILVASLGTTSTGVSINRLHHMIAASPSKSKIKVLQSIGRMLRQHDEKTHAVLYDIVDDLSHGKLKNFVLQHFEERAKIYDSEQFDYKIYTVGLK
;
A
#
# COMPACT_ATOMS: atom_id res chain seq x y z
N MET A 1 29.01 -10.53 -16.93
CA MET A 1 28.59 -11.30 -15.74
C MET A 1 28.29 -10.38 -14.55
N GLU A 2 29.11 -9.38 -14.27
CA GLU A 2 29.01 -8.51 -13.10
C GLU A 2 27.65 -7.79 -12.93
N ILE A 3 27.06 -7.28 -14.01
CA ILE A 3 25.69 -6.68 -13.95
C ILE A 3 24.67 -7.71 -13.49
N SER A 4 24.78 -8.97 -13.93
CA SER A 4 23.88 -10.02 -13.49
C SER A 4 24.04 -10.32 -11.99
N ASP A 5 25.27 -10.30 -11.49
CA ASP A 5 25.53 -10.52 -10.06
C ASP A 5 25.06 -9.34 -9.22
N HIS A 6 25.25 -8.10 -9.71
CA HIS A 6 24.73 -6.88 -9.08
C HIS A 6 23.18 -6.86 -8.99
N LEU A 7 22.49 -7.45 -9.97
CA LEU A 7 21.04 -7.54 -10.04
C LEU A 7 20.51 -8.94 -9.63
N THR A 8 21.22 -9.62 -8.73
CA THR A 8 20.85 -10.92 -8.17
C THR A 8 20.58 -10.77 -6.67
N PHE A 9 19.41 -11.22 -6.22
CA PHE A 9 18.94 -11.09 -4.85
C PHE A 9 18.51 -12.45 -4.31
N PHE A 10 18.66 -12.68 -3.00
CA PHE A 10 17.99 -13.79 -2.34
C PHE A 10 16.50 -13.51 -2.24
N LYS A 11 15.68 -14.54 -2.55
CA LYS A 11 14.24 -14.47 -2.30
C LYS A 11 13.99 -14.42 -0.80
N ASP A 12 13.02 -13.62 -0.38
CA ASP A 12 12.62 -13.60 1.03
C ASP A 12 12.22 -15.00 1.50
N ASN A 13 12.69 -15.37 2.68
CA ASN A 13 12.44 -16.69 3.29
C ASN A 13 12.93 -17.89 2.41
N TYR A 14 13.87 -17.70 1.51
CA TYR A 14 14.39 -18.75 0.61
C TYR A 14 14.83 -20.04 1.32
N LYS A 15 15.34 -19.93 2.56
CA LYS A 15 15.78 -21.09 3.38
C LYS A 15 14.62 -22.05 3.72
N PHE A 16 13.37 -21.57 3.68
CA PHE A 16 12.18 -22.37 3.92
C PHE A 16 11.55 -22.92 2.63
N ASP A 17 12.01 -22.49 1.46
CA ASP A 17 11.51 -22.95 0.17
C ASP A 17 11.90 -24.43 -0.05
N PRO A 18 10.94 -25.29 -0.42
CA PRO A 18 11.21 -26.73 -0.66
C PRO A 18 12.30 -26.97 -1.72
N LYS A 19 12.36 -26.15 -2.77
CA LYS A 19 13.37 -26.27 -3.84
C LYS A 19 14.77 -25.94 -3.34
N TYR A 20 14.90 -24.97 -2.43
CA TYR A 20 16.17 -24.67 -1.79
C TYR A 20 16.62 -25.81 -0.84
N LYS A 21 15.68 -26.30 -0.01
CA LYS A 21 15.95 -27.44 0.89
C LYS A 21 16.36 -28.70 0.12
N ALA A 22 15.74 -28.92 -1.04
CA ALA A 22 16.07 -30.04 -1.94
C ALA A 22 17.33 -29.79 -2.79
N ARG A 23 18.02 -28.64 -2.63
CA ARG A 23 19.21 -28.21 -3.40
C ARG A 23 18.99 -28.12 -4.93
N ILE A 24 17.73 -27.99 -5.38
CA ILE A 24 17.34 -27.83 -6.78
C ILE A 24 17.49 -26.36 -7.22
N TRP A 25 17.51 -25.43 -6.27
CA TRP A 25 17.58 -24.00 -6.52
C TRP A 25 18.47 -23.33 -5.46
N ASP A 26 19.21 -22.29 -5.85
CA ASP A 26 20.20 -21.59 -5.01
C ASP A 26 19.60 -20.48 -4.13
N GLY A 27 18.28 -20.31 -4.10
CA GLY A 27 17.60 -19.28 -3.32
C GLY A 27 17.63 -17.89 -3.95
N LYS A 28 18.22 -17.72 -5.12
CA LYS A 28 18.45 -16.44 -5.75
C LYS A 28 17.50 -16.18 -6.93
N ILE A 29 17.06 -14.94 -7.03
CA ILE A 29 16.32 -14.40 -8.17
C ILE A 29 17.26 -13.47 -8.94
N ARG A 30 17.35 -13.68 -10.23
CA ARG A 30 18.21 -12.91 -11.14
C ARG A 30 17.33 -12.05 -12.02
N LEU A 31 17.50 -10.73 -11.97
CA LEU A 31 16.73 -9.79 -12.79
C LEU A 31 17.35 -9.57 -14.17
N VAL A 32 18.52 -10.17 -14.43
CA VAL A 32 19.14 -10.29 -15.75
C VAL A 32 19.07 -11.75 -16.19
N ASN A 33 18.48 -11.99 -17.33
CA ASN A 33 18.54 -13.31 -17.94
C ASN A 33 19.94 -13.52 -18.57
N ARG A 34 20.74 -14.43 -18.01
CA ARG A 34 22.12 -14.66 -18.45
C ARG A 34 22.24 -15.24 -19.85
N MET A 35 21.23 -15.97 -20.31
CA MET A 35 21.26 -16.61 -21.66
C MET A 35 20.87 -15.58 -22.73
N THR A 36 19.73 -14.89 -22.55
CA THR A 36 19.22 -13.91 -23.52
C THR A 36 19.80 -12.52 -23.35
N ARG A 37 20.51 -12.26 -22.24
CA ARG A 37 21.04 -10.95 -21.83
C ARG A 37 19.97 -9.88 -21.61
N LEU A 38 18.71 -10.29 -21.54
CA LEU A 38 17.59 -9.37 -21.30
C LEU A 38 17.55 -8.93 -19.85
N VAL A 39 17.24 -7.65 -19.66
CA VAL A 39 16.98 -7.01 -18.36
C VAL A 39 15.77 -6.08 -18.47
N TYR A 40 15.11 -5.82 -17.36
CA TYR A 40 14.00 -4.87 -17.35
C TYR A 40 14.49 -3.45 -17.70
N ALA A 41 13.87 -2.83 -18.69
CA ALA A 41 14.23 -1.50 -19.18
C ALA A 41 14.20 -0.41 -18.07
N GLY A 42 13.33 -0.53 -17.09
CA GLY A 42 13.27 0.40 -15.96
C GLY A 42 14.52 0.40 -15.07
N LEU A 43 15.42 -0.58 -15.20
CA LEU A 43 16.69 -0.63 -14.47
C LEU A 43 17.84 0.11 -15.20
N ALA A 44 17.59 0.73 -16.36
CA ALA A 44 18.63 1.41 -17.15
C ALA A 44 19.46 2.39 -16.30
N GLN A 45 18.81 3.22 -15.47
CA GLN A 45 19.51 4.17 -14.59
C GLN A 45 20.37 3.48 -13.52
N ARG A 46 19.93 2.35 -13.00
CA ARG A 46 20.70 1.55 -12.04
C ARG A 46 21.92 0.90 -12.71
N ILE A 47 21.76 0.44 -13.94
CA ILE A 47 22.87 -0.10 -14.75
C ILE A 47 23.85 1.03 -15.10
N LYS A 48 23.34 2.21 -15.48
CA LYS A 48 24.19 3.39 -15.71
C LYS A 48 25.06 3.68 -14.50
N LYS A 49 24.46 3.81 -13.32
CA LYS A 49 25.18 4.07 -12.07
C LYS A 49 26.22 2.99 -11.79
N PHE A 50 25.89 1.72 -12.00
CA PHE A 50 26.83 0.61 -11.86
C PHE A 50 28.04 0.73 -12.81
N CYS A 51 27.82 1.15 -14.06
CA CYS A 51 28.89 1.39 -15.04
C CYS A 51 29.75 2.58 -14.64
N ASP A 52 29.15 3.71 -14.26
CA ASP A 52 29.86 4.91 -13.82
C ASP A 52 30.78 4.63 -12.62
N GLU A 53 30.28 3.89 -11.60
CA GLU A 53 31.04 3.52 -10.41
C GLU A 53 32.27 2.63 -10.72
N ARG A 54 32.30 1.95 -11.87
CA ARG A 54 33.38 1.04 -12.31
C ARG A 54 34.19 1.56 -13.48
N GLY A 55 33.89 2.75 -13.96
CA GLY A 55 34.56 3.34 -15.11
C GLY A 55 34.27 2.61 -16.42
N TYR A 56 33.13 1.91 -16.54
CA TYR A 56 32.73 1.26 -17.78
C TYR A 56 32.09 2.26 -18.73
N THR A 57 32.47 2.20 -20.00
CA THR A 57 31.76 2.91 -21.06
C THR A 57 30.43 2.22 -21.36
N PHE A 58 29.39 3.00 -21.58
CA PHE A 58 28.06 2.52 -21.99
C PHE A 58 27.42 3.50 -22.95
N SER A 59 26.49 3.03 -23.75
CA SER A 59 25.58 3.84 -24.56
C SER A 59 24.16 3.31 -24.39
N PHE A 60 23.21 4.18 -24.55
CA PHE A 60 21.80 3.81 -24.67
C PHE A 60 21.33 4.13 -26.08
N ASP A 61 20.44 3.31 -26.63
CA ASP A 61 19.72 3.62 -27.85
C ASP A 61 18.81 4.83 -27.62
N ASP A 62 18.43 5.55 -28.69
CA ASP A 62 17.64 6.77 -28.65
C ASP A 62 16.28 6.58 -27.94
N GLU A 63 15.73 5.37 -27.95
CA GLU A 63 14.49 5.02 -27.22
C GLU A 63 14.58 5.21 -25.69
N PHE A 64 15.79 5.24 -25.14
CA PHE A 64 16.05 5.48 -23.71
C PHE A 64 16.40 6.93 -23.39
N LEU A 65 16.46 7.80 -24.40
CA LEU A 65 16.68 9.22 -24.20
C LEU A 65 15.42 9.84 -23.57
N TYR A 66 15.68 10.89 -22.80
CA TYR A 66 14.62 11.66 -22.17
C TYR A 66 13.89 12.52 -23.20
N ASP A 67 12.55 12.56 -23.10
CA ASP A 67 11.77 13.52 -23.86
C ASP A 67 12.03 14.93 -23.30
N ASN A 68 12.22 15.91 -24.19
CA ASN A 68 12.50 17.29 -23.79
C ASN A 68 11.19 18.05 -23.50
N VAL A 69 10.56 17.73 -22.35
CA VAL A 69 9.32 18.37 -21.89
C VAL A 69 9.68 19.45 -20.87
N SER A 70 9.30 20.69 -21.11
CA SER A 70 9.51 21.79 -20.18
C SER A 70 8.41 21.89 -19.12
N VAL A 71 8.69 22.49 -17.96
CA VAL A 71 7.69 22.77 -16.92
C VAL A 71 6.56 23.62 -17.51
N LYS A 72 6.91 24.67 -18.26
CA LYS A 72 5.93 25.57 -18.90
C LYS A 72 4.97 24.83 -19.84
N GLU A 73 5.46 23.88 -20.63
CA GLU A 73 4.59 23.06 -21.49
C GLU A 73 3.56 22.25 -20.69
N VAL A 74 3.96 21.72 -19.53
CA VAL A 74 3.06 20.98 -18.65
C VAL A 74 2.02 21.92 -18.03
N GLU A 75 2.44 23.07 -17.53
CA GLU A 75 1.55 24.10 -16.98
C GLU A 75 0.54 24.61 -18.01
N ASP A 76 1.00 24.93 -19.23
CA ASP A 76 0.13 25.38 -20.30
C ASP A 76 -0.85 24.27 -20.76
N PHE A 77 -0.38 23.03 -20.77
CA PHE A 77 -1.26 21.86 -21.02
C PHE A 77 -2.32 21.72 -19.93
N MET A 78 -1.93 21.83 -18.64
CA MET A 78 -2.87 21.73 -17.52
C MET A 78 -3.95 22.82 -17.57
N LYS A 79 -3.59 24.06 -17.94
CA LYS A 79 -4.56 25.14 -18.19
C LYS A 79 -5.57 24.79 -19.27
N SER A 80 -5.17 24.01 -20.29
CA SER A 80 -6.04 23.56 -21.37
C SER A 80 -7.03 22.43 -20.97
N LEU A 81 -6.88 21.85 -19.79
CA LEU A 81 -7.72 20.73 -19.32
C LEU A 81 -9.07 21.17 -18.76
N ASN A 82 -9.31 22.49 -18.61
CA ASN A 82 -10.53 23.02 -17.98
C ASN A 82 -10.82 22.36 -16.61
N LEU A 83 -9.78 22.32 -15.77
CA LEU A 83 -9.86 21.75 -14.42
C LEU A 83 -10.86 22.55 -13.55
N PRO A 84 -11.55 21.90 -12.61
CA PRO A 84 -12.52 22.57 -11.75
C PRO A 84 -11.85 23.55 -10.78
N ASP A 85 -12.52 24.67 -10.46
CA ASP A 85 -11.99 25.75 -9.64
C ASP A 85 -11.63 25.33 -8.19
N TRP A 86 -12.25 24.27 -7.68
CA TRP A 86 -11.94 23.74 -6.34
C TRP A 86 -10.61 22.98 -6.27
N LEU A 87 -10.00 22.66 -7.42
CA LEU A 87 -8.78 21.84 -7.47
C LEU A 87 -7.54 22.72 -7.35
N GLU A 88 -6.91 22.67 -6.20
CA GLU A 88 -5.62 23.30 -5.94
C GLU A 88 -4.48 22.41 -6.44
N ILE A 89 -3.75 22.90 -7.44
CA ILE A 89 -2.58 22.22 -8.01
C ILE A 89 -1.34 22.56 -7.19
N ARG A 90 -0.55 21.56 -6.83
CA ARG A 90 0.62 21.69 -5.98
C ARG A 90 1.91 21.54 -6.77
N ASP A 91 2.95 22.29 -6.39
CA ASP A 91 4.24 22.32 -7.12
C ASP A 91 4.85 20.93 -7.27
N TYR A 92 4.84 20.11 -6.23
CA TYR A 92 5.37 18.75 -6.30
C TYR A 92 4.60 17.83 -7.26
N GLN A 93 3.31 18.11 -7.54
CA GLN A 93 2.54 17.38 -8.54
C GLN A 93 3.00 17.73 -9.95
N ILE A 94 3.25 19.01 -10.20
CA ILE A 94 3.81 19.49 -11.49
C ILE A 94 5.18 18.84 -11.71
N ASP A 95 6.04 18.87 -10.71
CA ASP A 95 7.37 18.25 -10.77
C ASP A 95 7.28 16.73 -11.05
N ALA A 96 6.38 16.02 -10.39
CA ALA A 96 6.16 14.60 -10.61
C ALA A 96 5.69 14.30 -12.04
N ILE A 97 4.76 15.10 -12.57
CA ILE A 97 4.26 14.99 -13.95
C ILE A 97 5.40 15.22 -14.94
N VAL A 98 6.15 16.31 -14.80
CA VAL A 98 7.31 16.63 -15.65
C VAL A 98 8.33 15.48 -15.64
N LYS A 99 8.66 14.94 -14.46
CA LYS A 99 9.59 13.80 -14.32
C LYS A 99 9.07 12.53 -15.01
N CYS A 100 7.78 12.26 -14.95
CA CYS A 100 7.16 11.14 -15.65
C CYS A 100 7.22 11.33 -17.17
N LEU A 101 6.79 12.47 -17.66
CA LEU A 101 6.74 12.76 -19.10
C LEU A 101 8.13 12.73 -19.74
N ARG A 102 9.15 13.27 -19.04
CA ARG A 102 10.54 13.22 -19.51
C ARG A 102 11.13 11.81 -19.60
N SER A 103 10.70 10.90 -18.71
CA SER A 103 11.41 9.62 -18.54
C SER A 103 10.71 8.42 -19.15
N ARG A 104 9.53 8.57 -19.72
CA ARG A 104 8.65 7.51 -20.25
C ARG A 104 8.34 6.37 -19.27
N ARG A 105 9.18 6.16 -18.25
CA ARG A 105 9.06 5.13 -17.20
C ARG A 105 9.46 5.70 -15.86
N ARG A 106 8.54 5.67 -14.88
CA ARG A 106 8.82 6.21 -13.54
C ARG A 106 8.01 5.48 -12.47
N THR A 107 8.66 5.23 -11.33
CA THR A 107 7.96 4.82 -10.11
C THR A 107 7.83 6.03 -9.19
N LEU A 108 6.62 6.50 -8.95
CA LEU A 108 6.34 7.60 -8.03
C LEU A 108 6.15 7.07 -6.61
N LEU A 109 6.99 7.52 -5.69
CA LEU A 109 6.84 7.30 -4.25
C LEU A 109 6.03 8.48 -3.69
N SER A 110 4.74 8.30 -3.57
CA SER A 110 3.77 9.35 -3.31
C SER A 110 2.87 8.93 -2.15
N PRO A 111 2.90 9.62 -1.00
CA PRO A 111 2.11 9.24 0.18
C PRO A 111 0.60 9.34 -0.08
N THR A 112 -0.20 8.85 0.85
CA THR A 112 -1.65 9.06 0.81
C THR A 112 -1.95 10.56 0.91
N SER A 113 -3.02 11.03 0.28
CA SER A 113 -3.42 12.45 0.21
C SER A 113 -2.50 13.37 -0.62
N SER A 114 -1.51 12.84 -1.31
CA SER A 114 -0.67 13.62 -2.23
C SER A 114 -1.30 13.91 -3.60
N GLY A 115 -2.52 13.43 -3.86
CA GLY A 115 -3.20 13.60 -5.15
C GLY A 115 -2.68 12.70 -6.27
N LYS A 116 -2.34 11.43 -5.96
CA LYS A 116 -1.88 10.43 -6.95
C LYS A 116 -2.82 10.30 -8.16
N SER A 117 -4.14 10.27 -7.93
CA SER A 117 -5.14 10.16 -9.01
C SER A 117 -5.08 11.35 -9.96
N PHE A 118 -4.83 12.57 -9.45
CA PHE A 118 -4.67 13.76 -10.27
C PHE A 118 -3.38 13.69 -11.13
N ILE A 119 -2.26 13.25 -10.55
CA ILE A 119 -1.02 13.05 -11.32
C ILE A 119 -1.24 12.04 -12.45
N ILE A 120 -1.90 10.91 -12.16
CA ILE A 120 -2.24 9.89 -13.16
C ILE A 120 -3.16 10.49 -14.24
N TYR A 121 -4.17 11.27 -13.83
CA TYR A 121 -5.10 11.94 -14.74
C TYR A 121 -4.38 12.86 -15.74
N VAL A 122 -3.51 13.76 -15.26
CA VAL A 122 -2.81 14.70 -16.15
C VAL A 122 -1.88 13.98 -17.12
N ILE A 123 -1.14 12.95 -16.66
CA ILE A 123 -0.27 12.15 -17.52
C ILE A 123 -1.12 11.39 -18.56
N ASN A 124 -2.26 10.81 -18.15
CA ASN A 124 -3.18 10.14 -19.05
C ASN A 124 -3.70 11.09 -20.14
N GLU A 125 -4.17 12.28 -19.77
CA GLU A 125 -4.68 13.29 -20.69
C GLU A 125 -3.58 13.81 -21.63
N TRP A 126 -2.35 13.95 -21.14
CA TRP A 126 -1.21 14.32 -21.97
C TRP A 126 -1.02 13.35 -23.13
N TYR A 127 -0.93 12.05 -22.83
CA TYR A 127 -0.72 11.02 -23.85
C TYR A 127 -1.95 10.86 -24.76
N ARG A 128 -3.15 10.87 -24.17
CA ARG A 128 -4.40 10.78 -24.93
C ARG A 128 -4.55 11.92 -25.92
N ARG A 129 -4.40 13.19 -25.47
CA ARG A 129 -4.66 14.35 -26.34
C ARG A 129 -3.52 14.68 -27.31
N LYS A 130 -2.27 14.48 -26.89
CA LYS A 130 -1.12 14.82 -27.75
C LYS A 130 -0.70 13.70 -28.68
N LEU A 131 -0.83 12.44 -28.25
CA LEU A 131 -0.33 11.30 -29.01
C LEU A 131 -1.45 10.31 -29.44
N ASN A 132 -2.70 10.62 -29.14
CA ASN A 132 -3.86 9.77 -29.45
C ASN A 132 -3.69 8.32 -28.99
N THR A 133 -3.19 8.14 -27.75
CA THR A 133 -2.87 6.84 -27.17
C THR A 133 -3.99 6.32 -26.28
N LYS A 134 -4.04 4.99 -26.13
CA LYS A 134 -4.89 4.31 -25.15
C LYS A 134 -4.11 4.00 -23.88
N SER A 135 -4.78 4.11 -22.74
CA SER A 135 -4.18 3.87 -21.42
C SER A 135 -4.84 2.72 -20.68
N LEU A 136 -4.02 1.95 -19.94
CA LEU A 136 -4.46 0.93 -19.00
C LEU A 136 -4.07 1.35 -17.59
N ILE A 137 -5.04 1.56 -16.71
CA ILE A 137 -4.85 1.88 -15.30
C ILE A 137 -5.21 0.66 -14.47
N ILE A 138 -4.24 0.14 -13.72
CA ILE A 138 -4.38 -1.07 -12.93
C ILE A 138 -4.35 -0.68 -11.46
N VAL A 139 -5.42 -1.02 -10.74
CA VAL A 139 -5.59 -0.72 -9.31
C VAL A 139 -5.82 -2.00 -8.49
N PRO A 140 -5.62 -1.98 -7.16
CA PRO A 140 -5.74 -3.19 -6.33
C PRO A 140 -7.15 -3.79 -6.22
N THR A 141 -8.20 -2.98 -6.25
CA THR A 141 -9.57 -3.41 -5.90
C THR A 141 -10.63 -2.73 -6.76
N ILE A 142 -11.80 -3.36 -6.87
CA ILE A 142 -12.97 -2.81 -7.57
C ILE A 142 -13.42 -1.46 -6.97
N GLY A 143 -13.32 -1.29 -5.64
CA GLY A 143 -13.62 0.00 -5.02
C GLY A 143 -12.71 1.13 -5.52
N LEU A 144 -11.43 0.84 -5.75
CA LEU A 144 -10.48 1.81 -6.32
C LEU A 144 -10.70 2.02 -7.83
N VAL A 145 -11.25 1.04 -8.57
CA VAL A 145 -11.69 1.26 -9.96
C VAL A 145 -12.78 2.33 -10.00
N LYS A 146 -13.82 2.19 -9.16
CA LYS A 146 -14.91 3.18 -9.04
C LYS A 146 -14.39 4.56 -8.63
N GLN A 147 -13.51 4.60 -7.63
CA GLN A 147 -12.93 5.85 -7.15
C GLN A 147 -12.09 6.52 -8.24
N MET A 148 -11.21 5.80 -8.93
CA MET A 148 -10.37 6.36 -9.98
C MET A 148 -11.19 6.92 -11.12
N GLN A 149 -12.26 6.22 -11.53
CA GLN A 149 -13.20 6.72 -12.51
C GLN A 149 -13.88 8.02 -12.03
N SER A 150 -14.44 8.03 -10.81
CA SER A 150 -15.10 9.20 -10.23
C SER A 150 -14.14 10.38 -10.08
N ASP A 151 -12.88 10.13 -9.68
CA ASP A 151 -11.84 11.17 -9.61
C ASP A 151 -11.60 11.79 -10.99
N PHE A 152 -11.43 10.98 -12.04
CA PHE A 152 -11.23 11.47 -13.42
C PHE A 152 -12.43 12.28 -13.92
N GLU A 153 -13.65 11.79 -13.67
CA GLU A 153 -14.89 12.52 -14.03
C GLU A 153 -14.94 13.87 -13.30
N SER A 154 -14.57 13.90 -12.02
CA SER A 154 -14.52 15.15 -11.22
C SER A 154 -13.47 16.14 -11.70
N TYR A 155 -12.39 15.67 -12.34
CA TYR A 155 -11.36 16.52 -12.97
C TYR A 155 -11.72 16.98 -14.38
N GLY A 156 -12.91 16.61 -14.89
CA GLY A 156 -13.38 17.02 -16.21
C GLY A 156 -12.90 16.11 -17.36
N TYR A 157 -12.70 14.80 -17.09
CA TYR A 157 -12.34 13.83 -18.13
C TYR A 157 -13.44 13.73 -19.20
N THR A 158 -13.06 13.86 -20.47
CA THR A 158 -13.96 13.84 -21.61
C THR A 158 -13.82 12.59 -22.50
N GLY A 159 -12.89 11.71 -22.18
CA GLY A 159 -12.70 10.45 -22.89
C GLY A 159 -13.68 9.36 -22.47
N THR A 160 -13.55 8.20 -23.07
CA THR A 160 -14.39 7.02 -22.80
C THR A 160 -13.71 6.03 -21.88
N PHE A 161 -14.48 5.38 -21.01
CA PHE A 161 -14.00 4.39 -20.06
C PHE A 161 -14.42 2.96 -20.39
N ASN A 162 -13.47 2.02 -20.24
CA ASN A 162 -13.75 0.61 -20.04
C ASN A 162 -13.37 0.24 -18.60
N THR A 163 -14.34 -0.21 -17.80
CA THR A 163 -14.07 -0.50 -16.37
C THR A 163 -14.49 -1.92 -16.00
N SER A 164 -13.76 -2.52 -15.03
CA SER A 164 -14.09 -3.83 -14.47
C SER A 164 -15.00 -3.74 -13.23
N ILE A 165 -15.85 -2.72 -13.13
CA ILE A 165 -16.74 -2.52 -11.98
C ILE A 165 -17.65 -3.73 -11.76
N ASP A 166 -18.14 -4.33 -12.83
CA ASP A 166 -19.00 -5.52 -12.80
C ASP A 166 -18.20 -6.84 -12.86
N GLY A 167 -16.88 -6.78 -12.61
CA GLY A 167 -15.99 -7.94 -12.59
C GLY A 167 -15.48 -8.41 -13.95
N LEU A 168 -15.99 -7.87 -15.05
CA LEU A 168 -15.60 -8.23 -16.41
C LEU A 168 -15.10 -6.99 -17.16
N ILE A 169 -13.95 -7.14 -17.83
CA ILE A 169 -13.47 -6.16 -18.80
C ILE A 169 -14.07 -6.50 -20.15
N LYS A 170 -14.54 -5.51 -20.88
CA LYS A 170 -14.91 -5.71 -22.28
C LYS A 170 -13.63 -5.96 -23.09
N THR A 171 -13.55 -7.13 -23.71
CA THR A 171 -12.34 -7.56 -24.44
C THR A 171 -12.38 -7.26 -25.94
N ASN A 172 -13.58 -7.01 -26.48
CA ASN A 172 -13.82 -6.86 -27.92
C ASN A 172 -14.06 -5.41 -28.36
N ASP A 173 -13.84 -4.43 -27.46
CA ASP A 173 -14.26 -3.06 -27.72
C ASP A 173 -13.04 -2.14 -27.84
N HIS A 174 -12.77 -1.69 -29.06
CA HIS A 174 -11.65 -0.80 -29.37
C HIS A 174 -11.99 0.70 -29.20
N GLU A 175 -13.19 1.03 -28.71
CA GLU A 175 -13.70 2.40 -28.65
C GLU A 175 -13.31 3.18 -27.39
N PHE A 176 -12.64 2.53 -26.42
CA PHE A 176 -12.31 3.17 -25.16
C PHE A 176 -10.92 3.81 -25.17
N ASP A 177 -10.82 5.03 -24.63
CA ASP A 177 -9.57 5.76 -24.44
C ASP A 177 -8.79 5.26 -23.23
N THR A 178 -9.50 4.98 -22.13
CA THR A 178 -8.90 4.58 -20.85
C THR A 178 -9.61 3.37 -20.27
N THR A 179 -8.84 2.32 -20.02
CA THR A 179 -9.32 1.13 -19.28
C THR A 179 -8.85 1.19 -17.83
N ILE A 180 -9.77 1.07 -16.87
CA ILE A 180 -9.47 1.01 -15.43
C ILE A 180 -9.90 -0.35 -14.89
N THR A 181 -8.95 -1.11 -14.33
CA THR A 181 -9.19 -2.50 -13.96
C THR A 181 -8.35 -2.94 -12.76
N THR A 182 -8.58 -4.16 -12.28
CA THR A 182 -7.78 -4.75 -11.22
C THR A 182 -6.76 -5.75 -11.76
N TRP A 183 -5.68 -6.00 -10.99
CA TRP A 183 -4.71 -7.06 -11.30
C TRP A 183 -5.36 -8.43 -11.48
N GLN A 184 -6.39 -8.73 -10.65
CA GLN A 184 -7.10 -9.99 -10.67
C GLN A 184 -7.96 -10.17 -11.92
N SER A 185 -8.50 -9.09 -12.45
CA SER A 185 -9.28 -9.12 -13.69
C SER A 185 -8.42 -9.40 -14.92
N LEU A 186 -7.13 -9.02 -14.86
CA LEU A 186 -6.16 -9.24 -15.95
C LEU A 186 -5.51 -10.63 -15.89
N ASP A 187 -5.17 -11.10 -14.69
CA ASP A 187 -4.54 -12.42 -14.46
C ASP A 187 -5.05 -13.01 -13.14
N ASN A 188 -5.98 -13.93 -13.20
CA ASN A 188 -6.48 -14.69 -12.05
C ASN A 188 -5.87 -16.10 -11.95
N GLY A 189 -4.81 -16.39 -12.72
CA GLY A 189 -4.13 -17.69 -12.80
C GLY A 189 -4.87 -18.76 -13.62
N LYS A 190 -6.17 -18.58 -13.90
CA LYS A 190 -6.98 -19.50 -14.72
C LYS A 190 -7.30 -18.93 -16.11
N LYS A 191 -7.49 -17.62 -16.20
CA LYS A 191 -7.81 -16.89 -17.43
C LYS A 191 -6.78 -15.78 -17.61
N LYS A 192 -6.07 -15.82 -18.73
CA LYS A 192 -5.17 -14.75 -19.19
C LYS A 192 -5.77 -14.12 -20.43
N LEU A 193 -5.68 -12.81 -20.53
CA LEU A 193 -6.02 -12.11 -21.75
C LEU A 193 -4.96 -12.38 -22.84
N PRO A 194 -5.33 -12.44 -24.11
CA PRO A 194 -4.38 -12.61 -25.20
C PRO A 194 -3.43 -11.42 -25.29
N LYS A 195 -2.24 -11.66 -25.84
CA LYS A 195 -1.21 -10.62 -25.95
C LYS A 195 -1.70 -9.42 -26.77
N GLU A 196 -2.46 -9.70 -27.82
CA GLU A 196 -3.02 -8.71 -28.75
C GLU A 196 -3.94 -7.72 -28.03
N TRP A 197 -4.61 -8.16 -26.95
CA TRP A 197 -5.41 -7.27 -26.12
C TRP A 197 -4.57 -6.23 -25.41
N TYR A 198 -3.35 -6.58 -24.99
CA TYR A 198 -2.43 -5.65 -24.35
C TYR A 198 -1.74 -4.71 -25.33
N ASP A 199 -1.51 -5.13 -26.56
CA ASP A 199 -0.81 -4.36 -27.59
C ASP A 199 -1.55 -3.07 -28.02
N GLN A 200 -2.85 -2.95 -27.69
CA GLN A 200 -3.62 -1.72 -27.92
C GLN A 200 -3.24 -0.57 -26.98
N TYR A 201 -2.55 -0.84 -25.86
CA TYR A 201 -2.22 0.17 -24.85
C TYR A 201 -0.77 0.64 -25.00
N GLN A 202 -0.58 1.93 -25.24
CA GLN A 202 0.74 2.56 -25.27
C GLN A 202 1.17 3.06 -23.90
N VAL A 203 0.21 3.29 -22.99
CA VAL A 203 0.45 3.80 -21.62
C VAL A 203 -0.12 2.83 -20.60
N VAL A 204 0.65 2.52 -19.56
CA VAL A 204 0.18 1.73 -18.42
C VAL A 204 0.51 2.41 -17.11
N PHE A 205 -0.49 2.47 -16.23
CA PHE A 205 -0.34 2.91 -14.85
C PHE A 205 -0.60 1.73 -13.91
N GLY A 206 0.25 1.58 -12.90
CA GLY A 206 0.06 0.62 -11.81
C GLY A 206 -0.07 1.39 -10.50
N ASP A 207 -1.30 1.59 -10.03
CA ASP A 207 -1.51 2.21 -8.71
C ASP A 207 -1.34 1.19 -7.59
N GLU A 208 -0.77 1.64 -6.47
CA GLU A 208 -0.35 0.79 -5.34
C GLU A 208 0.43 -0.45 -5.83
N ALA A 209 1.42 -0.23 -6.70
CA ALA A 209 2.20 -1.26 -7.40
C ALA A 209 2.84 -2.30 -6.46
N HIS A 210 3.02 -1.98 -5.17
CA HIS A 210 3.49 -2.91 -4.14
C HIS A 210 2.45 -3.96 -3.74
N GLY A 211 1.15 -3.70 -3.97
CA GLY A 211 0.03 -4.54 -3.49
C GLY A 211 -0.22 -5.80 -4.31
N ALA A 212 0.22 -5.85 -5.55
CA ALA A 212 0.05 -7.03 -6.38
C ALA A 212 1.14 -8.08 -6.08
N LYS A 213 0.80 -9.37 -6.22
CA LYS A 213 1.83 -10.42 -6.15
C LYS A 213 2.87 -10.17 -7.24
N ALA A 214 4.15 -10.18 -6.90
CA ALA A 214 5.24 -9.91 -7.85
C ALA A 214 5.12 -10.71 -9.15
N THR A 215 4.71 -11.97 -9.08
CA THR A 215 4.49 -12.83 -10.26
C THR A 215 3.33 -12.32 -11.14
N THR A 216 2.24 -11.86 -10.57
CA THR A 216 1.08 -11.35 -11.34
C THR A 216 1.45 -10.08 -12.09
N ILE A 217 2.09 -9.12 -11.42
CA ILE A 217 2.58 -7.88 -12.06
C ILE A 217 3.56 -8.21 -13.19
N ILE A 218 4.54 -9.08 -12.92
CA ILE A 218 5.54 -9.49 -13.92
C ILE A 218 4.84 -10.10 -15.13
N ASN A 219 3.89 -11.00 -14.94
CA ASN A 219 3.17 -11.66 -16.03
C ASN A 219 2.42 -10.65 -16.91
N ILE A 220 1.64 -9.75 -16.29
CA ILE A 220 0.86 -8.74 -17.00
C ILE A 220 1.78 -7.82 -17.78
N LEU A 221 2.77 -7.21 -17.13
CA LEU A 221 3.65 -6.24 -17.77
C LEU A 221 4.63 -6.86 -18.76
N SER A 222 4.93 -8.15 -18.65
CA SER A 222 5.68 -8.90 -19.67
C SER A 222 4.85 -9.14 -20.92
N SER A 223 3.52 -9.27 -20.80
CA SER A 223 2.62 -9.35 -21.95
C SER A 223 2.49 -8.02 -22.69
N MET A 224 2.87 -6.91 -22.05
CA MET A 224 2.83 -5.55 -22.58
C MET A 224 4.17 -5.10 -23.18
N ALA A 225 4.82 -5.97 -23.97
CA ALA A 225 6.17 -5.66 -24.50
C ALA A 225 6.24 -4.36 -25.32
N ASN A 226 5.15 -4.05 -26.03
CA ASN A 226 5.03 -2.89 -26.92
C ASN A 226 4.52 -1.62 -26.23
N THR A 227 4.35 -1.61 -24.89
CA THR A 227 3.92 -0.44 -24.13
C THR A 227 5.13 0.37 -23.66
N PRO A 228 5.45 1.51 -24.29
CA PRO A 228 6.66 2.28 -23.98
C PRO A 228 6.51 3.07 -22.66
N TYR A 229 5.32 3.60 -22.37
CA TYR A 229 5.08 4.51 -21.26
C TYR A 229 4.52 3.75 -20.05
N ARG A 230 5.31 3.68 -18.97
CA ARG A 230 4.96 2.87 -17.78
C ARG A 230 5.16 3.65 -16.50
N PHE A 231 4.10 3.84 -15.75
CA PHE A 231 4.12 4.62 -14.51
C PHE A 231 3.57 3.79 -13.36
N GLY A 232 4.38 3.58 -12.33
CA GLY A 232 3.96 2.96 -11.08
C GLY A 232 3.77 4.01 -10.00
N THR A 233 2.70 3.95 -9.22
CA THR A 233 2.52 4.79 -8.04
C THR A 233 2.42 3.93 -6.79
N THR A 234 3.00 4.39 -5.69
CA THR A 234 2.89 3.72 -4.39
C THR A 234 3.18 4.68 -3.25
N GLY A 235 2.42 4.61 -2.18
CA GLY A 235 2.71 5.36 -0.96
C GLY A 235 3.87 4.78 -0.17
N THR A 236 4.11 3.47 -0.28
CA THR A 236 5.11 2.75 0.51
C THR A 236 5.69 1.59 -0.29
N LEU A 237 6.97 1.32 -0.07
CA LEU A 237 7.62 0.10 -0.54
C LEU A 237 7.94 -0.79 0.66
N ASP A 238 7.89 -2.11 0.47
CA ASP A 238 8.37 -3.03 1.49
C ASP A 238 9.90 -2.93 1.64
N ASN A 239 10.46 -3.63 2.63
CA ASN A 239 11.91 -3.59 2.89
C ASN A 239 12.71 -4.53 1.97
N SER A 240 12.05 -5.34 1.13
CA SER A 240 12.70 -6.28 0.24
C SER A 240 13.36 -5.57 -0.94
N GLU A 241 14.68 -5.64 -1.02
CA GLU A 241 15.43 -5.08 -2.15
C GLU A 241 15.07 -5.77 -3.48
N LEU A 242 14.73 -7.07 -3.45
CA LEU A 242 14.23 -7.78 -4.61
C LEU A 242 12.92 -7.16 -5.12
N ASN A 243 11.94 -6.97 -4.23
CA ASN A 243 10.63 -6.43 -4.60
C ASN A 243 10.75 -5.00 -5.11
N LYS A 244 11.51 -4.13 -4.41
CA LYS A 244 11.78 -2.76 -4.88
C LYS A 244 12.41 -2.75 -6.27
N THR A 245 13.50 -3.52 -6.45
CA THR A 245 14.22 -3.55 -7.72
C THR A 245 13.35 -4.13 -8.84
N THR A 246 12.48 -5.09 -8.55
CA THR A 246 11.52 -5.63 -9.52
C THR A 246 10.52 -4.55 -9.96
N ILE A 247 9.92 -3.80 -9.02
CA ILE A 247 8.99 -2.70 -9.32
C ILE A 247 9.70 -1.62 -10.17
N TYR A 248 10.92 -1.24 -9.79
CA TYR A 248 11.70 -0.27 -10.57
C TYR A 248 12.05 -0.80 -11.96
N GLY A 249 12.30 -2.10 -12.09
CA GLY A 249 12.50 -2.74 -13.38
C GLY A 249 11.30 -2.66 -14.31
N LEU A 250 10.12 -2.81 -13.75
CA LEU A 250 8.86 -2.82 -14.50
C LEU A 250 8.38 -1.41 -14.88
N PHE A 251 8.48 -0.45 -13.94
CA PHE A 251 7.92 0.91 -14.10
C PHE A 251 8.97 2.01 -14.27
N GLY A 252 10.21 1.80 -13.90
CA GLY A 252 11.28 2.79 -13.97
C GLY A 252 11.81 3.23 -12.62
N ALA A 253 12.85 4.06 -12.65
CA ALA A 253 13.53 4.56 -11.47
C ALA A 253 12.59 5.30 -10.51
N PRO A 254 12.80 5.18 -9.18
CA PRO A 254 11.94 5.84 -8.21
C PRO A 254 12.12 7.35 -8.22
N TYR A 255 11.03 8.06 -7.99
CA TYR A 255 10.99 9.49 -7.70
C TYR A 255 10.04 9.73 -6.53
N ARG A 256 10.53 10.35 -5.46
CA ARG A 256 9.71 10.73 -4.31
C ARG A 256 9.06 12.08 -4.61
N THR A 257 7.74 12.13 -4.64
CA THR A 257 6.99 13.35 -4.96
C THR A 257 7.00 14.33 -3.80
N THR A 258 6.68 13.84 -2.61
CA THR A 258 6.66 14.56 -1.34
C THR A 258 6.71 13.55 -0.20
N THR A 259 6.79 14.01 1.04
CA THR A 259 6.72 13.21 2.25
C THR A 259 5.40 13.44 2.99
N THR A 260 5.03 12.51 3.88
CA THR A 260 3.84 12.72 4.74
C THR A 260 4.03 13.95 5.65
N ARG A 261 5.26 14.20 6.11
CA ARG A 261 5.57 15.34 6.96
C ARG A 261 5.40 16.66 6.22
N GLU A 262 5.91 16.79 5.00
CA GLU A 262 5.71 17.97 4.15
C GLU A 262 4.22 18.27 3.93
N LEU A 263 3.40 17.23 3.64
CA LEU A 263 1.95 17.41 3.47
C LEU A 263 1.26 17.92 4.74
N ILE A 264 1.73 17.51 5.92
CA ILE A 264 1.20 18.00 7.21
C ILE A 264 1.64 19.46 7.43
N ASP A 265 2.91 19.77 7.23
CA ASP A 265 3.49 21.10 7.46
C ASP A 265 2.89 22.16 6.50
N GLU A 266 2.58 21.76 5.28
CA GLU A 266 1.89 22.60 4.28
C GLU A 266 0.37 22.67 4.48
N GLY A 267 -0.18 21.99 5.50
CA GLY A 267 -1.61 21.96 5.78
C GLY A 267 -2.42 21.12 4.79
N HIS A 268 -1.81 20.27 3.98
CA HIS A 268 -2.50 19.41 3.01
C HIS A 268 -2.92 18.04 3.58
N ALA A 269 -2.48 17.73 4.80
CA ALA A 269 -2.88 16.56 5.55
C ALA A 269 -3.09 16.94 7.02
N ALA A 270 -4.02 16.25 7.69
CA ALA A 270 -4.25 16.47 9.11
C ALA A 270 -3.03 16.02 9.93
N ASP A 271 -2.70 16.74 11.00
CA ASP A 271 -1.65 16.33 11.93
C ASP A 271 -2.03 15.01 12.62
N ILE A 272 -1.04 14.15 12.86
CA ILE A 272 -1.25 12.87 13.54
C ILE A 272 -0.40 12.76 14.79
N LYS A 273 -1.03 12.35 15.89
CA LYS A 273 -0.35 12.00 17.14
C LYS A 273 -0.43 10.49 17.35
N ILE A 274 0.68 9.85 17.60
CA ILE A 274 0.73 8.40 17.85
C ILE A 274 0.96 8.16 19.33
N LYS A 275 0.04 7.41 19.96
CA LYS A 275 0.15 6.97 21.35
C LYS A 275 0.39 5.46 21.36
N CYS A 276 1.64 5.06 21.60
CA CYS A 276 2.01 3.65 21.72
C CYS A 276 1.69 3.19 23.15
N ILE A 277 0.72 2.33 23.33
CA ILE A 277 0.30 1.84 24.64
C ILE A 277 0.85 0.44 24.86
N VAL A 278 1.91 0.35 25.68
CA VAL A 278 2.56 -0.90 26.03
C VAL A 278 1.82 -1.54 27.22
N LEU A 279 1.08 -2.60 26.95
CA LEU A 279 0.38 -3.39 27.95
C LEU A 279 1.36 -4.37 28.60
N LYS A 280 1.63 -4.17 29.87
CA LYS A 280 2.54 -5.00 30.67
C LYS A 280 1.76 -6.04 31.46
N TYR A 281 1.98 -7.29 31.16
CA TYR A 281 1.36 -8.43 31.82
C TYR A 281 2.01 -8.72 33.17
N SER A 282 1.33 -9.43 34.06
CA SER A 282 1.87 -9.84 35.37
C SER A 282 3.11 -10.71 35.19
N ASP A 283 3.98 -10.74 36.23
CA ASP A 283 5.20 -11.59 36.20
C ASP A 283 4.85 -13.06 36.02
N ALA A 284 3.75 -13.51 36.65
CA ALA A 284 3.27 -14.89 36.54
C ALA A 284 2.90 -15.23 35.08
N GLU A 285 2.13 -14.36 34.42
CA GLU A 285 1.73 -14.57 33.02
C GLU A 285 2.92 -14.55 32.07
N ARG A 286 3.84 -13.62 32.23
CA ARG A 286 5.06 -13.51 31.43
C ARG A 286 5.95 -14.75 31.57
N LYS A 287 6.15 -15.25 32.79
CA LYS A 287 6.88 -16.48 33.08
C LYS A 287 6.20 -17.70 32.47
N GLU A 288 4.88 -17.80 32.60
CA GLU A 288 4.08 -18.91 32.04
C GLU A 288 4.12 -18.89 30.51
N PHE A 289 4.02 -17.69 29.90
CA PHE A 289 4.08 -17.54 28.44
C PHE A 289 5.39 -18.08 27.85
N HIS A 290 6.53 -17.88 28.52
CA HIS A 290 7.84 -18.32 28.03
C HIS A 290 8.20 -19.77 28.36
N LYS A 291 7.35 -20.50 29.08
CA LYS A 291 7.56 -21.94 29.25
C LYS A 291 7.49 -22.66 27.92
N SER A 292 8.35 -23.67 27.75
CA SER A 292 8.32 -24.54 26.59
C SER A 292 6.99 -25.26 26.49
N ILE A 293 6.50 -25.45 25.29
CA ILE A 293 5.29 -26.21 24.97
C ILE A 293 5.66 -27.47 24.21
N THR A 294 4.84 -28.51 24.34
CA THR A 294 5.03 -29.75 23.59
C THR A 294 4.42 -29.64 22.21
N ASP A 295 5.24 -29.79 21.16
CA ASP A 295 4.77 -29.80 19.80
C ASP A 295 3.84 -30.99 19.54
N LYS A 296 2.65 -30.74 18.99
CA LYS A 296 1.61 -31.77 18.81
C LYS A 296 2.04 -32.88 17.84
N LYS A 297 2.88 -32.58 16.85
CA LYS A 297 3.31 -33.53 15.81
C LYS A 297 4.57 -34.26 16.21
N THR A 298 5.60 -33.53 16.64
CA THR A 298 6.94 -34.08 16.92
C THR A 298 7.08 -34.60 18.36
N LYS A 299 6.14 -34.20 19.27
CA LYS A 299 6.21 -34.47 20.72
C LYS A 299 7.44 -33.86 21.42
N LEU A 300 8.21 -33.03 20.73
CA LEU A 300 9.37 -32.33 21.30
C LEU A 300 8.99 -31.01 21.97
N GLN A 301 9.78 -30.63 22.97
CA GLN A 301 9.64 -29.34 23.64
C GLN A 301 10.14 -28.22 22.74
N ARG A 302 9.37 -27.16 22.58
CA ARG A 302 9.73 -25.98 21.81
C ARG A 302 9.16 -24.68 22.38
N LYS A 303 9.70 -23.55 21.96
CA LYS A 303 9.10 -22.24 22.23
C LYS A 303 7.85 -22.00 21.38
N ARG A 304 6.97 -21.11 21.84
CA ARG A 304 5.80 -20.68 21.08
C ARG A 304 6.23 -20.00 19.78
N SER A 305 5.48 -20.25 18.74
CA SER A 305 5.59 -19.55 17.45
C SER A 305 4.92 -18.17 17.54
N TYR A 306 5.19 -17.33 16.55
CA TYR A 306 4.50 -16.03 16.43
C TYR A 306 2.97 -16.16 16.36
N GLN A 307 2.45 -17.17 15.64
CA GLN A 307 1.00 -17.38 15.56
C GLN A 307 0.41 -17.74 16.93
N GLU A 308 1.06 -18.62 17.67
CA GLU A 308 0.61 -19.00 19.03
C GLU A 308 0.69 -17.82 20.02
N GLU A 309 1.64 -16.90 19.83
CA GLU A 309 1.66 -15.64 20.59
C GLU A 309 0.46 -14.75 20.21
N VAL A 310 0.18 -14.60 18.91
CA VAL A 310 -0.98 -13.83 18.46
C VAL A 310 -2.28 -14.43 19.00
N ASP A 311 -2.44 -15.75 18.91
CA ASP A 311 -3.64 -16.45 19.39
C ASP A 311 -3.83 -16.26 20.91
N TYR A 312 -2.74 -16.30 21.67
CA TYR A 312 -2.76 -16.01 23.12
C TYR A 312 -3.23 -14.57 23.40
N LEU A 313 -2.69 -13.59 22.67
CA LEU A 313 -2.99 -12.17 22.88
C LEU A 313 -4.42 -11.81 22.48
N VAL A 314 -4.91 -12.32 21.36
CA VAL A 314 -6.27 -12.01 20.88
C VAL A 314 -7.35 -12.71 21.71
N GLY A 315 -7.04 -13.84 22.32
CA GLY A 315 -7.93 -14.54 23.26
C GLY A 315 -7.88 -14.03 24.71
N HIS A 316 -7.06 -13.01 25.00
CA HIS A 316 -6.86 -12.54 26.38
C HIS A 316 -7.95 -11.55 26.81
N THR A 317 -8.82 -11.94 27.73
CA THR A 317 -10.01 -11.18 28.15
C THR A 317 -9.69 -9.77 28.64
N ARG A 318 -8.73 -9.61 29.57
CA ARG A 318 -8.37 -8.28 30.12
C ARG A 318 -7.80 -7.36 29.06
N ARG A 319 -7.15 -7.91 28.02
CA ARG A 319 -6.70 -7.14 26.88
C ARG A 319 -7.87 -6.60 26.05
N THR A 320 -8.86 -7.43 25.78
CA THR A 320 -10.09 -7.03 25.08
C THR A 320 -10.86 -5.98 25.88
N GLU A 321 -10.98 -6.17 27.20
CA GLU A 321 -11.60 -5.18 28.10
C GLU A 321 -10.85 -3.84 28.10
N PHE A 322 -9.53 -3.85 28.10
CA PHE A 322 -8.73 -2.63 28.00
C PHE A 322 -9.02 -1.89 26.70
N ILE A 323 -9.03 -2.58 25.54
CA ILE A 323 -9.31 -1.99 24.24
C ILE A 323 -10.73 -1.43 24.19
N ARG A 324 -11.72 -2.19 24.71
CA ARG A 324 -13.10 -1.72 24.85
C ARG A 324 -13.19 -0.42 25.66
N ASN A 325 -12.61 -0.43 26.86
CA ASN A 325 -12.66 0.73 27.76
C ASN A 325 -11.95 1.96 27.15
N LEU A 326 -10.83 1.75 26.45
CA LEU A 326 -10.18 2.80 25.70
C LEU A 326 -11.12 3.36 24.63
N ALA A 327 -11.74 2.53 23.80
CA ALA A 327 -12.64 2.96 22.74
C ALA A 327 -13.83 3.78 23.30
N LEU A 328 -14.40 3.34 24.44
CA LEU A 328 -15.52 4.03 25.08
C LEU A 328 -15.12 5.35 25.75
N SER A 329 -13.88 5.48 26.23
CA SER A 329 -13.39 6.70 26.87
C SER A 329 -13.10 7.86 25.91
N LEU A 330 -12.96 7.58 24.61
CA LEU A 330 -12.61 8.60 23.61
C LEU A 330 -13.85 9.29 23.08
N LYS A 331 -13.75 10.60 22.84
CA LYS A 331 -14.80 11.41 22.16
C LYS A 331 -14.51 11.51 20.67
N GLY A 332 -15.54 11.56 19.84
CA GLY A 332 -15.44 11.59 18.38
C GLY A 332 -15.45 10.19 17.75
N ASN A 333 -15.53 10.10 16.43
CA ASN A 333 -15.61 8.83 15.72
C ASN A 333 -14.30 8.05 15.77
N LYS A 334 -14.41 6.74 16.01
CA LYS A 334 -13.28 5.83 16.27
C LYS A 334 -13.32 4.63 15.35
N LEU A 335 -12.15 4.21 14.91
CA LEU A 335 -11.93 2.95 14.20
C LEU A 335 -11.10 2.02 15.09
N VAL A 336 -11.66 0.87 15.48
CA VAL A 336 -10.93 -0.24 16.10
C VAL A 336 -10.64 -1.26 15.02
N PHE A 337 -9.37 -1.37 14.59
CA PHE A 337 -9.05 -2.26 13.50
C PHE A 337 -8.41 -3.57 13.97
N PHE A 338 -8.84 -4.66 13.35
CA PHE A 338 -8.40 -6.00 13.64
C PHE A 338 -7.86 -6.72 12.38
N ARG A 339 -7.21 -7.86 12.61
CA ARG A 339 -6.65 -8.69 11.55
C ARG A 339 -7.34 -10.07 11.45
N LEU A 340 -7.67 -10.68 12.57
CA LEU A 340 -8.30 -12.00 12.66
C LEU A 340 -9.79 -11.82 12.94
N THR A 341 -10.65 -12.50 12.18
CA THR A 341 -12.11 -12.36 12.27
C THR A 341 -12.61 -12.65 13.68
N ASP A 342 -12.19 -13.78 14.28
CA ASP A 342 -12.58 -14.15 15.66
C ASP A 342 -12.23 -13.05 16.68
N HIS A 343 -11.08 -12.37 16.50
CA HIS A 343 -10.71 -11.23 17.36
C HIS A 343 -11.61 -10.01 17.10
N GLY A 344 -11.96 -9.76 15.84
CA GLY A 344 -12.89 -8.68 15.47
C GLY A 344 -14.27 -8.89 16.04
N GLU A 345 -14.79 -10.10 15.97
CA GLU A 345 -16.07 -10.49 16.55
C GLU A 345 -16.06 -10.35 18.09
N ALA A 346 -15.00 -10.81 18.76
CA ALA A 346 -14.87 -10.66 20.22
C ALA A 346 -14.82 -9.18 20.65
N LEU A 347 -14.14 -8.32 19.88
CA LEU A 347 -14.12 -6.86 20.11
C LEU A 347 -15.51 -6.24 19.89
N TYR A 348 -16.18 -6.62 18.81
CA TYR A 348 -17.54 -6.15 18.51
C TYR A 348 -18.53 -6.59 19.58
N ASP A 349 -18.51 -7.87 19.95
CA ASP A 349 -19.40 -8.41 21.01
C ASP A 349 -19.20 -7.69 22.35
N SER A 350 -17.98 -7.27 22.66
CA SER A 350 -17.70 -6.49 23.87
C SER A 350 -18.23 -5.06 23.83
N LEU A 351 -18.59 -4.54 22.66
CA LEU A 351 -19.00 -3.15 22.40
C LEU A 351 -20.46 -3.01 21.95
N LYS A 352 -21.06 -4.06 21.36
CA LYS A 352 -22.36 -4.01 20.65
C LYS A 352 -23.55 -3.50 21.47
N ASP A 353 -23.49 -3.61 22.81
CA ASP A 353 -24.54 -3.11 23.69
C ASP A 353 -24.51 -1.57 23.87
N HIS A 354 -23.49 -0.92 23.34
CA HIS A 354 -23.40 0.54 23.30
C HIS A 354 -24.00 1.08 21.99
N SER A 355 -24.50 2.32 22.02
CA SER A 355 -25.05 2.98 20.83
C SER A 355 -23.97 3.25 19.78
N ASN A 356 -24.38 3.24 18.50
CA ASN A 356 -23.56 3.63 17.35
C ASN A 356 -22.28 2.81 17.15
N VAL A 357 -22.37 1.47 17.36
CA VAL A 357 -21.30 0.52 17.10
C VAL A 357 -21.56 -0.25 15.82
N PHE A 358 -20.61 -0.22 14.89
CA PHE A 358 -20.69 -0.84 13.57
C PHE A 358 -19.59 -1.88 13.39
N TYR A 359 -19.86 -2.90 12.57
CA TYR A 359 -18.89 -3.95 12.24
C TYR A 359 -18.71 -4.10 10.73
N ILE A 360 -17.46 -4.18 10.26
CA ILE A 360 -17.13 -4.45 8.85
C ILE A 360 -15.97 -5.43 8.75
N ASP A 361 -16.20 -6.54 8.07
CA ASP A 361 -15.17 -7.47 7.65
C ASP A 361 -15.24 -7.81 6.15
N GLY A 362 -14.54 -8.89 5.72
CA GLY A 362 -14.53 -9.35 4.34
C GLY A 362 -15.89 -9.83 3.82
N SER A 363 -16.80 -10.26 4.68
CA SER A 363 -18.12 -10.81 4.32
C SER A 363 -19.15 -9.72 3.98
N VAL A 364 -18.99 -8.50 4.52
CA VAL A 364 -19.92 -7.38 4.30
C VAL A 364 -19.84 -6.90 2.85
N LYS A 365 -20.97 -6.82 2.17
CA LYS A 365 -21.06 -6.41 0.76
C LYS A 365 -20.72 -4.93 0.55
N GLY A 366 -20.25 -4.59 -0.65
CA GLY A 366 -19.80 -3.22 -0.97
C GLY A 366 -20.85 -2.14 -0.74
N ASN A 367 -22.12 -2.39 -1.09
CA ASN A 367 -23.21 -1.43 -0.87
C ASN A 367 -23.51 -1.21 0.63
N GLU A 368 -23.45 -2.28 1.41
CA GLU A 368 -23.66 -2.22 2.85
C GLU A 368 -22.52 -1.47 3.55
N ARG A 369 -21.27 -1.68 3.13
CA ARG A 369 -20.12 -0.89 3.61
C ARG A 369 -20.31 0.60 3.38
N GLU A 370 -20.87 0.97 2.23
CA GLU A 370 -21.11 2.37 1.89
C GLU A 370 -22.22 2.98 2.77
N LEU A 371 -23.28 2.23 3.08
CA LEU A 371 -24.31 2.65 4.01
C LEU A 371 -23.74 2.87 5.42
N ILE A 372 -22.94 1.92 5.93
CA ILE A 372 -22.27 2.06 7.22
C ILE A 372 -21.34 3.28 7.24
N ARG A 373 -20.57 3.50 6.15
CA ARG A 373 -19.71 4.67 6.02
C ARG A 373 -20.50 5.97 6.16
N LYS A 374 -21.60 6.11 5.44
CA LYS A 374 -22.48 7.29 5.53
C LYS A 374 -23.04 7.48 6.93
N ALA A 375 -23.55 6.42 7.54
CA ALA A 375 -24.07 6.47 8.91
C ALA A 375 -23.01 6.98 9.90
N ILE A 376 -21.75 6.51 9.80
CA ILE A 376 -20.66 6.96 10.69
C ILE A 376 -20.31 8.44 10.45
N GLU A 377 -20.40 8.94 9.22
CA GLU A 377 -20.13 10.34 8.92
C GLU A 377 -21.18 11.29 9.48
N GLU A 378 -22.41 10.81 9.67
CA GLU A 378 -23.50 11.56 10.31
C GLU A 378 -23.44 11.53 11.85
N GLU A 379 -22.71 10.58 12.44
CA GLU A 379 -22.58 10.39 13.87
C GLU A 379 -21.38 11.13 14.47
N GLU A 380 -21.49 11.53 15.75
CA GLU A 380 -20.41 12.24 16.45
C GLU A 380 -19.50 11.33 17.27
N ASN A 381 -19.99 10.17 17.71
CA ASN A 381 -19.27 9.25 18.61
C ASN A 381 -19.34 7.80 18.18
N ALA A 382 -19.46 7.52 16.89
CA ALA A 382 -19.52 6.17 16.36
C ALA A 382 -18.22 5.36 16.64
N ILE A 383 -18.39 4.07 16.84
CA ILE A 383 -17.29 3.09 16.93
C ILE A 383 -17.43 2.12 15.77
N LEU A 384 -16.45 2.12 14.87
CA LEU A 384 -16.36 1.14 13.80
C LEU A 384 -15.33 0.07 14.18
N VAL A 385 -15.76 -1.17 14.33
CA VAL A 385 -14.88 -2.34 14.44
C VAL A 385 -14.70 -2.93 13.04
N ALA A 386 -13.50 -2.83 12.47
CA ALA A 386 -13.31 -3.23 11.08
C ALA A 386 -12.03 -4.00 10.81
N SER A 387 -12.08 -4.92 9.83
CA SER A 387 -10.88 -5.65 9.41
C SER A 387 -9.90 -4.75 8.66
N LEU A 388 -8.62 -4.92 8.94
CA LEU A 388 -7.55 -4.14 8.30
C LEU A 388 -7.57 -4.32 6.76
N GLY A 389 -7.99 -5.49 6.28
CA GLY A 389 -8.12 -5.77 4.84
C GLY A 389 -9.20 -4.93 4.17
N THR A 390 -10.36 -4.82 4.78
CA THR A 390 -11.49 -4.04 4.23
C THR A 390 -11.28 -2.54 4.35
N THR A 391 -10.71 -2.07 5.45
CA THR A 391 -10.38 -0.64 5.62
C THR A 391 -9.22 -0.21 4.74
N SER A 392 -8.27 -1.12 4.40
CA SER A 392 -7.16 -0.79 3.49
C SER A 392 -7.58 -0.64 2.02
N THR A 393 -8.78 -1.07 1.63
CA THR A 393 -9.17 -1.21 0.22
C THR A 393 -10.46 -0.49 -0.19
N GLY A 394 -10.99 0.45 0.61
CA GLY A 394 -12.18 1.13 0.12
C GLY A 394 -13.08 1.87 1.11
N VAL A 395 -12.83 1.80 2.41
CA VAL A 395 -13.61 2.60 3.37
C VAL A 395 -12.83 3.86 3.74
N SER A 396 -13.27 5.00 3.25
CA SER A 396 -12.75 6.31 3.62
C SER A 396 -13.78 7.03 4.48
N ILE A 397 -13.41 7.34 5.72
CA ILE A 397 -14.24 8.09 6.66
C ILE A 397 -13.50 9.38 6.99
N ASN A 398 -14.02 10.51 6.55
CA ASN A 398 -13.35 11.80 6.72
C ASN A 398 -13.40 12.27 8.18
N ARG A 399 -14.53 12.07 8.89
CA ARG A 399 -14.71 12.44 10.31
C ARG A 399 -14.13 11.39 11.29
N LEU A 400 -13.01 10.74 10.96
CA LEU A 400 -12.37 9.77 11.86
C LEU A 400 -11.35 10.49 12.75
N HIS A 401 -11.58 10.53 14.07
CA HIS A 401 -10.74 11.21 15.05
C HIS A 401 -9.71 10.28 15.68
N HIS A 402 -10.10 9.04 15.95
CA HIS A 402 -9.25 8.07 16.64
C HIS A 402 -9.18 6.75 15.88
N MET A 403 -8.00 6.15 15.89
CA MET A 403 -7.79 4.80 15.38
C MET A 403 -7.08 3.97 16.45
N ILE A 404 -7.62 2.80 16.76
CA ILE A 404 -7.06 1.85 17.72
C ILE A 404 -6.56 0.62 16.97
N ALA A 405 -5.25 0.43 16.94
CA ALA A 405 -4.60 -0.74 16.36
C ALA A 405 -4.70 -1.92 17.32
N ALA A 406 -5.85 -2.61 17.32
CA ALA A 406 -6.14 -3.68 18.29
C ALA A 406 -5.35 -4.98 18.02
N SER A 407 -5.00 -5.27 16.77
CA SER A 407 -4.29 -6.51 16.42
C SER A 407 -2.79 -6.28 16.20
N PRO A 408 -1.96 -7.20 16.70
CA PRO A 408 -0.52 -7.16 16.42
C PRO A 408 -0.21 -7.18 14.92
N SER A 409 0.59 -6.24 14.43
CA SER A 409 0.98 -6.19 13.01
C SER A 409 2.48 -5.91 12.86
N LYS A 410 3.12 -6.67 11.94
CA LYS A 410 4.51 -6.44 11.53
C LYS A 410 4.62 -5.52 10.31
N SER A 411 3.54 -5.40 9.51
CA SER A 411 3.61 -4.79 8.19
C SER A 411 3.73 -3.26 8.24
N LYS A 412 4.89 -2.74 7.84
CA LYS A 412 5.14 -1.30 7.61
C LYS A 412 4.07 -0.68 6.71
N ILE A 413 3.80 -1.31 5.57
CA ILE A 413 2.87 -0.83 4.57
C ILE A 413 1.47 -0.63 5.17
N LYS A 414 0.97 -1.63 5.90
CA LYS A 414 -0.37 -1.56 6.49
C LYS A 414 -0.50 -0.46 7.55
N VAL A 415 0.53 -0.27 8.36
CA VAL A 415 0.55 0.80 9.36
C VAL A 415 0.51 2.17 8.69
N LEU A 416 1.37 2.42 7.71
CA LEU A 416 1.42 3.70 6.99
C LEU A 416 0.14 3.96 6.17
N GLN A 417 -0.44 2.94 5.55
CA GLN A 417 -1.73 3.08 4.86
C GLN A 417 -2.88 3.40 5.81
N SER A 418 -2.88 2.80 7.01
CA SER A 418 -3.87 3.13 8.05
C SER A 418 -3.72 4.57 8.52
N ILE A 419 -2.49 5.01 8.79
CA ILE A 419 -2.17 6.40 9.14
C ILE A 419 -2.62 7.35 8.03
N GLY A 420 -2.27 7.07 6.77
CA GLY A 420 -2.63 7.91 5.63
C GLY A 420 -4.14 8.16 5.46
N ARG A 421 -4.99 7.24 5.93
CA ARG A 421 -6.45 7.43 5.94
C ARG A 421 -6.93 8.40 7.01
N MET A 422 -6.24 8.42 8.16
CA MET A 422 -6.53 9.38 9.22
C MET A 422 -6.09 10.80 8.85
N LEU A 423 -5.12 10.93 7.95
CA LEU A 423 -4.57 12.21 7.53
C LEU A 423 -5.47 12.99 6.56
N ARG A 424 -6.58 12.42 6.10
CA ARG A 424 -7.54 13.17 5.26
C ARG A 424 -8.13 14.33 6.06
N GLN A 425 -8.05 15.49 5.45
CA GLN A 425 -8.61 16.71 6.05
C GLN A 425 -10.14 16.66 6.10
N HIS A 426 -10.69 17.28 7.13
CA HIS A 426 -12.10 17.61 7.28
C HIS A 426 -12.16 18.90 8.08
N ASP A 427 -13.12 19.79 7.78
CA ASP A 427 -13.20 21.14 8.37
C ASP A 427 -13.25 21.14 9.90
N GLU A 428 -13.83 20.10 10.50
CA GLU A 428 -13.94 19.94 11.96
C GLU A 428 -12.78 19.15 12.59
N LYS A 429 -11.74 18.74 11.81
CA LYS A 429 -10.68 17.84 12.25
C LYS A 429 -9.32 18.50 12.19
N THR A 430 -8.85 19.01 13.33
CA THR A 430 -7.52 19.61 13.46
C THR A 430 -6.40 18.58 13.60
N HIS A 431 -6.68 17.39 14.17
CA HIS A 431 -5.70 16.33 14.38
C HIS A 431 -6.38 14.96 14.48
N ALA A 432 -5.61 13.92 14.24
CA ALA A 432 -6.01 12.53 14.40
C ALA A 432 -5.08 11.83 15.41
N VAL A 433 -5.59 10.84 16.14
CA VAL A 433 -4.81 10.09 17.13
C VAL A 433 -4.81 8.61 16.82
N LEU A 434 -3.63 8.03 16.59
CA LEU A 434 -3.44 6.59 16.51
C LEU A 434 -3.03 6.03 17.87
N TYR A 435 -3.78 5.05 18.36
CA TYR A 435 -3.43 4.24 19.54
C TYR A 435 -2.86 2.92 19.05
N ASP A 436 -1.53 2.77 19.13
CA ASP A 436 -0.82 1.54 18.79
C ASP A 436 -0.73 0.65 20.02
N ILE A 437 -1.55 -0.41 20.07
CA ILE A 437 -1.58 -1.35 21.19
C ILE A 437 -0.43 -2.32 21.04
N VAL A 438 0.45 -2.33 22.03
CA VAL A 438 1.67 -3.13 22.10
C VAL A 438 1.59 -4.06 23.31
N ASP A 439 2.02 -5.29 23.14
CA ASP A 439 1.96 -6.29 24.22
C ASP A 439 3.37 -6.67 24.70
N ASP A 440 3.69 -6.37 25.96
CA ASP A 440 4.96 -6.73 26.60
C ASP A 440 4.80 -7.98 27.48
N LEU A 441 5.10 -9.13 26.86
CA LEU A 441 5.22 -10.43 27.53
C LEU A 441 6.69 -10.77 27.82
N SER A 442 7.63 -9.82 27.77
CA SER A 442 9.05 -10.09 28.01
C SER A 442 9.32 -10.62 29.41
N HIS A 443 10.22 -11.61 29.52
CA HIS A 443 10.66 -12.18 30.80
C HIS A 443 12.17 -12.43 30.80
N GLY A 444 12.89 -11.81 31.71
CA GLY A 444 14.35 -11.82 31.74
C GLY A 444 14.94 -11.26 30.43
N LYS A 445 15.76 -12.05 29.73
CA LYS A 445 16.34 -11.69 28.42
C LYS A 445 15.46 -12.06 27.22
N LEU A 446 14.31 -12.68 27.45
CA LEU A 446 13.42 -13.16 26.39
C LEU A 446 12.42 -12.05 26.05
N LYS A 447 12.45 -11.58 24.81
CA LYS A 447 11.43 -10.68 24.25
C LYS A 447 10.43 -11.49 23.44
N ASN A 448 9.17 -11.13 23.53
CA ASN A 448 8.11 -11.70 22.69
C ASN A 448 8.11 -11.06 21.28
N PHE A 449 7.50 -11.73 20.29
CA PHE A 449 7.53 -11.29 18.88
C PHE A 449 6.81 -9.98 18.67
N VAL A 450 5.66 -9.77 19.32
CA VAL A 450 4.86 -8.54 19.12
C VAL A 450 5.60 -7.30 19.64
N LEU A 451 6.33 -7.43 20.75
CA LEU A 451 7.18 -6.34 21.24
C LEU A 451 8.34 -6.04 20.27
N GLN A 452 8.99 -7.07 19.69
CA GLN A 452 10.01 -6.87 18.66
C GLN A 452 9.43 -6.20 17.40
N HIS A 453 8.21 -6.57 16.99
CA HIS A 453 7.53 -5.92 15.87
C HIS A 453 7.18 -4.46 16.17
N PHE A 454 6.91 -4.12 17.43
CA PHE A 454 6.73 -2.72 17.81
C PHE A 454 8.03 -1.93 17.67
N GLU A 455 9.18 -2.48 18.08
CA GLU A 455 10.48 -1.84 17.88
C GLU A 455 10.75 -1.52 16.40
N GLU A 456 10.32 -2.40 15.50
CA GLU A 456 10.38 -2.15 14.04
C GLU A 456 9.38 -1.06 13.59
N ARG A 457 8.18 -0.99 14.19
CA ARG A 457 7.22 0.10 13.90
C ARG A 457 7.73 1.45 14.41
N ALA A 458 8.33 1.51 15.59
CA ALA A 458 8.91 2.74 16.13
C ALA A 458 9.96 3.34 15.18
N LYS A 459 10.83 2.51 14.58
CA LYS A 459 11.77 2.96 13.53
C LYS A 459 11.06 3.57 12.32
N ILE A 460 9.85 3.11 12.00
CA ILE A 460 9.05 3.69 10.92
C ILE A 460 8.53 5.06 11.34
N TYR A 461 8.03 5.19 12.57
CA TYR A 461 7.56 6.47 13.09
C TYR A 461 8.69 7.51 13.10
N ASP A 462 9.90 7.12 13.49
CA ASP A 462 11.10 7.97 13.41
C ASP A 462 11.43 8.35 11.95
N SER A 463 11.43 7.37 11.03
CA SER A 463 11.80 7.60 9.62
C SER A 463 10.81 8.47 8.85
N GLU A 464 9.54 8.47 9.25
CA GLU A 464 8.48 9.30 8.69
C GLU A 464 8.25 10.59 9.51
N GLN A 465 9.06 10.81 10.55
CA GLN A 465 9.02 11.98 11.43
C GLN A 465 7.66 12.22 12.10
N PHE A 466 6.96 11.14 12.49
CA PHE A 466 5.71 11.25 13.23
C PHE A 466 5.96 11.58 14.70
N ASP A 467 5.10 12.44 15.28
CA ASP A 467 5.07 12.67 16.74
C ASP A 467 4.46 11.45 17.43
N TYR A 468 5.28 10.73 18.22
CA TYR A 468 4.77 9.59 18.99
C TYR A 468 5.26 9.59 20.43
N LYS A 469 4.41 9.05 21.33
CA LYS A 469 4.73 8.89 22.76
C LYS A 469 4.42 7.46 23.19
N ILE A 470 5.28 6.91 24.05
CA ILE A 470 5.15 5.57 24.59
C ILE A 470 4.60 5.66 26.02
N TYR A 471 3.51 4.94 26.29
CA TYR A 471 2.87 4.82 27.59
C TYR A 471 2.89 3.36 28.01
N THR A 472 3.27 3.08 29.25
CA THR A 472 3.23 1.73 29.82
C THR A 472 2.05 1.62 30.77
N VAL A 473 1.21 0.61 30.56
CA VAL A 473 0.01 0.33 31.36
C VAL A 473 0.08 -1.10 31.86
N GLY A 474 -0.01 -1.27 33.19
CA GLY A 474 -0.13 -2.61 33.79
C GLY A 474 -1.51 -3.19 33.49
N LEU A 475 -1.57 -4.37 32.90
CA LEU A 475 -2.80 -5.10 32.65
C LEU A 475 -3.18 -5.84 33.95
N LYS A 476 -4.06 -5.21 34.74
CA LYS A 476 -4.48 -5.71 36.06
C LYS A 476 -5.66 -6.67 35.93
#